data_706353930f6f443846ddc7c2ada2233a
#
_entry.id   706353930f6f443846ddc7c2ada2233a
#
_cell.length_a   1.000
_cell.length_b   1.000
_cell.length_c   1.000
_cell.angle_alpha   90.00
_cell.angle_beta   90.00
_cell.angle_gamma   90.00
#
_symmetry.space_group_name_H-M   'P 1'
#
loop_
_entity.id
_entity.type
_entity.pdbx_description
1 polymer ?
#
loop_
_entity_poly.entity_id
_entity_poly.type
_entity_poly.pdbx_seq_one_letter_code
_entity_poly.pdbx_strand_id
1 'polypeptide(L)'
;MAYKVLNNVSVKDVTSSDLLSLKTDLLVIVINKNIKDKVVNQLAKDVSSHLKESGSSVLVPNAKSFNAKNVLLVKGFQESDQIHKLISMYQSIAQKGNQLKAKDISIMPGTVYPKGKCEMWLIEMVAKTIESNVYIFSETCNKTAKKPSVKKLNILVSSLTKSDLIKAKNAAKKGYAIGEGVNSAKYL
;
A
#
# COMPACT_ATOMS: atom_id res chain seq x y z
N MET A 1 -9.70 21.81 -12.14
CA MET A 1 -10.26 20.45 -11.85
C MET A 1 -9.31 19.69 -10.97
N ALA A 2 -9.78 19.01 -9.91
CA ALA A 2 -8.92 18.15 -9.11
C ALA A 2 -8.55 16.89 -9.91
N TYR A 3 -7.26 16.55 -10.00
CA TYR A 3 -6.79 15.39 -10.74
C TYR A 3 -6.90 14.14 -9.87
N LYS A 4 -8.02 13.45 -9.98
CA LYS A 4 -8.33 12.24 -9.22
C LYS A 4 -7.88 11.01 -9.99
N VAL A 5 -7.00 10.19 -9.41
CA VAL A 5 -6.55 8.93 -10.00
C VAL A 5 -7.27 7.74 -9.40
N LEU A 6 -7.27 7.64 -8.09
CA LEU A 6 -8.05 6.61 -7.41
C LEU A 6 -9.54 7.00 -7.35
N ASN A 7 -10.39 6.08 -7.71
CA ASN A 7 -11.85 6.27 -7.59
C ASN A 7 -12.33 6.04 -6.15
N ASN A 8 -11.58 5.26 -5.37
CA ASN A 8 -11.97 4.90 -4.01
C ASN A 8 -10.75 4.55 -3.16
N VAL A 9 -10.75 5.07 -1.93
CA VAL A 9 -9.85 4.65 -0.85
C VAL A 9 -10.69 4.15 0.31
N SER A 10 -10.43 2.94 0.78
CA SER A 10 -11.16 2.32 1.89
C SER A 10 -10.21 1.76 2.94
N VAL A 11 -10.70 1.69 4.19
CA VAL A 11 -10.04 0.97 5.28
C VAL A 11 -10.96 -0.17 5.69
N LYS A 12 -10.38 -1.37 5.77
CA LYS A 12 -11.08 -2.60 6.15
C LYS A 12 -10.37 -3.25 7.32
N ASP A 13 -11.11 -3.61 8.35
CA ASP A 13 -10.62 -4.50 9.39
C ASP A 13 -10.69 -5.93 8.86
N VAL A 14 -9.59 -6.67 8.93
CA VAL A 14 -9.46 -8.00 8.35
C VAL A 14 -8.85 -8.98 9.34
N THR A 15 -9.36 -10.20 9.33
CA THR A 15 -8.75 -11.35 10.00
C THR A 15 -7.75 -12.04 9.07
N SER A 16 -7.01 -13.01 9.59
CA SER A 16 -6.11 -13.83 8.77
C SER A 16 -6.87 -14.60 7.67
N SER A 17 -8.05 -15.12 7.95
CA SER A 17 -8.89 -15.82 6.96
C SER A 17 -9.40 -14.87 5.89
N ASP A 18 -9.76 -13.64 6.26
CA ASP A 18 -10.18 -12.61 5.30
C ASP A 18 -9.03 -12.24 4.36
N LEU A 19 -7.79 -12.17 4.89
CA LEU A 19 -6.61 -11.86 4.09
C LEU A 19 -6.37 -12.92 3.00
N LEU A 20 -6.52 -14.21 3.33
CA LEU A 20 -6.32 -15.32 2.38
C LEU A 20 -7.42 -15.36 1.32
N SER A 21 -8.66 -15.07 1.69
CA SER A 21 -9.84 -15.09 0.81
C SER A 21 -10.02 -13.81 -0.01
N LEU A 22 -9.23 -12.76 0.27
CA LEU A 22 -9.40 -11.44 -0.33
C LEU A 22 -9.13 -11.46 -1.84
N LYS A 23 -10.17 -11.20 -2.63
CA LYS A 23 -10.06 -11.05 -4.08
C LYS A 23 -9.54 -9.65 -4.43
N THR A 24 -8.32 -9.58 -4.95
CA THR A 24 -7.65 -8.32 -5.35
C THR A 24 -6.62 -8.60 -6.44
N ASP A 25 -6.31 -7.59 -7.25
CA ASP A 25 -5.28 -7.73 -8.30
C ASP A 25 -3.87 -7.73 -7.69
N LEU A 26 -3.64 -6.89 -6.67
CA LEU A 26 -2.37 -6.82 -5.96
C LEU A 26 -2.60 -6.74 -4.44
N LEU A 27 -2.23 -7.81 -3.74
CA LEU A 27 -2.15 -7.84 -2.29
C LEU A 27 -0.73 -7.49 -1.87
N VAL A 28 -0.57 -6.44 -1.07
CA VAL A 28 0.72 -6.02 -0.52
C VAL A 28 0.73 -6.31 0.97
N ILE A 29 1.74 -7.03 1.42
CA ILE A 29 1.94 -7.34 2.84
C ILE A 29 3.28 -6.79 3.27
N VAL A 30 3.25 -5.78 4.14
CA VAL A 30 4.47 -5.20 4.72
C VAL A 30 4.86 -6.02 5.94
N ILE A 31 6.02 -6.67 5.86
CA ILE A 31 6.51 -7.63 6.84
C ILE A 31 7.37 -6.93 7.88
N ASN A 32 6.92 -6.92 9.13
CA ASN A 32 7.71 -6.57 10.31
C ASN A 32 8.00 -7.84 11.14
N LYS A 33 8.89 -7.76 12.14
CA LYS A 33 9.38 -8.92 12.91
C LYS A 33 8.30 -9.80 13.57
N ASN A 34 7.07 -9.30 13.78
CA ASN A 34 6.03 -9.97 14.56
C ASN A 34 4.77 -10.29 13.74
N ILE A 35 4.90 -11.04 12.65
CA ILE A 35 3.74 -11.51 11.91
C ILE A 35 3.09 -12.69 12.65
N LYS A 36 1.86 -12.50 13.12
CA LYS A 36 1.10 -13.55 13.83
C LYS A 36 0.50 -14.61 12.90
N ASP A 37 0.27 -14.25 11.64
CA ASP A 37 -0.32 -15.16 10.65
C ASP A 37 0.68 -16.23 10.20
N LYS A 38 0.31 -17.50 10.33
CA LYS A 38 1.18 -18.64 10.01
C LYS A 38 1.51 -18.73 8.53
N VAL A 39 0.53 -18.46 7.64
CA VAL A 39 0.70 -18.58 6.18
C VAL A 39 1.59 -17.45 5.68
N VAL A 40 1.32 -16.21 6.13
CA VAL A 40 2.15 -15.05 5.80
C VAL A 40 3.57 -15.24 6.34
N ASN A 41 3.72 -15.77 7.56
CA ASN A 41 5.03 -16.02 8.16
C ASN A 41 5.81 -17.11 7.40
N GLN A 42 5.15 -18.18 6.96
CA GLN A 42 5.80 -19.20 6.14
C GLN A 42 6.26 -18.61 4.79
N LEU A 43 5.38 -17.90 4.10
CA LEU A 43 5.72 -17.26 2.83
C LEU A 43 6.86 -16.22 3.01
N ALA A 44 6.88 -15.49 4.13
CA ALA A 44 7.96 -14.56 4.45
C ALA A 44 9.30 -15.27 4.68
N LYS A 45 9.30 -16.45 5.32
CA LYS A 45 10.51 -17.27 5.49
C LYS A 45 11.05 -17.78 4.16
N ASP A 46 10.17 -18.26 3.28
CA ASP A 46 10.55 -18.80 1.97
C ASP A 46 11.26 -17.76 1.09
N VAL A 47 10.94 -16.48 1.26
CA VAL A 47 11.55 -15.38 0.50
C VAL A 47 12.51 -14.50 1.32
N SER A 48 12.84 -14.91 2.54
CA SER A 48 13.64 -14.10 3.47
C SER A 48 15.02 -13.70 2.94
N SER A 49 15.64 -14.55 2.12
CA SER A 49 16.94 -14.27 1.47
C SER A 49 16.90 -13.05 0.53
N HIS A 50 15.73 -12.72 0.00
CA HIS A 50 15.50 -11.58 -0.90
C HIS A 50 15.03 -10.32 -0.19
N LEU A 51 14.61 -10.43 1.08
CA LEU A 51 14.11 -9.31 1.89
C LEU A 51 15.18 -8.82 2.87
N LYS A 52 16.29 -8.30 2.35
CA LYS A 52 17.46 -7.92 3.17
C LYS A 52 17.29 -6.57 3.86
N GLU A 53 16.82 -5.56 3.13
CA GLU A 53 16.72 -4.17 3.60
C GLU A 53 15.29 -3.69 3.64
N SER A 54 15.00 -2.69 4.49
CA SER A 54 13.68 -2.02 4.53
C SER A 54 13.30 -1.50 3.14
N GLY A 55 12.08 -1.85 2.70
CA GLY A 55 11.58 -1.52 1.37
C GLY A 55 11.94 -2.52 0.27
N SER A 56 12.84 -3.48 0.52
CA SER A 56 13.04 -4.59 -0.43
C SER A 56 11.75 -5.38 -0.59
N SER A 57 11.47 -5.86 -1.81
CA SER A 57 10.20 -6.51 -2.10
C SER A 57 10.36 -7.73 -3.00
N VAL A 58 9.51 -8.73 -2.79
CA VAL A 58 9.41 -9.93 -3.62
C VAL A 58 7.98 -10.09 -4.10
N LEU A 59 7.83 -10.23 -5.42
CA LEU A 59 6.55 -10.51 -6.06
C LEU A 59 6.34 -12.02 -6.17
N VAL A 60 5.23 -12.51 -5.65
CA VAL A 60 4.80 -13.92 -5.76
C VAL A 60 3.52 -13.94 -6.59
N PRO A 61 3.61 -14.23 -7.89
CA PRO A 61 2.42 -14.33 -8.75
C PRO A 61 1.64 -15.59 -8.41
N ASN A 62 0.30 -15.50 -8.45
CA ASN A 62 -0.60 -16.64 -8.25
C ASN A 62 -0.28 -17.49 -7.00
N ALA A 63 0.02 -16.83 -5.87
CA ALA A 63 0.32 -17.54 -4.62
C ALA A 63 -0.88 -18.40 -4.20
N LYS A 64 -0.72 -19.74 -4.25
CA LYS A 64 -1.81 -20.73 -4.07
C LYS A 64 -2.64 -20.56 -2.81
N SER A 65 -2.04 -20.00 -1.75
CA SER A 65 -2.72 -19.77 -0.47
C SER A 65 -3.58 -18.50 -0.43
N PHE A 66 -3.52 -17.66 -1.47
CA PHE A 66 -4.22 -16.37 -1.51
C PHE A 66 -5.13 -16.29 -2.73
N ASN A 67 -6.29 -15.67 -2.57
CA ASN A 67 -7.22 -15.38 -3.68
C ASN A 67 -6.85 -14.07 -4.43
N ALA A 68 -5.66 -13.55 -4.20
CA ALA A 68 -5.10 -12.42 -4.91
C ALA A 68 -4.35 -12.88 -6.16
N LYS A 69 -4.43 -12.12 -7.26
CA LYS A 69 -3.69 -12.45 -8.49
C LYS A 69 -2.18 -12.35 -8.28
N ASN A 70 -1.74 -11.36 -7.53
CA ASN A 70 -0.34 -11.14 -7.19
C ASN A 70 -0.21 -10.81 -5.71
N VAL A 71 0.80 -11.37 -5.06
CA VAL A 71 1.16 -11.02 -3.68
C VAL A 71 2.54 -10.38 -3.69
N LEU A 72 2.65 -9.16 -3.17
CA LEU A 72 3.89 -8.44 -3.01
C LEU A 72 4.25 -8.42 -1.53
N LEU A 73 5.33 -9.12 -1.18
CA LEU A 73 5.89 -9.08 0.14
C LEU A 73 6.94 -7.97 0.20
N VAL A 74 6.83 -7.09 1.17
CA VAL A 74 7.73 -5.94 1.33
C VAL A 74 8.31 -5.97 2.73
N LYS A 75 9.63 -5.86 2.86
CA LYS A 75 10.26 -5.71 4.17
C LYS A 75 9.91 -4.36 4.75
N GLY A 76 9.30 -4.39 5.93
CA GLY A 76 8.78 -3.22 6.59
C GLY A 76 9.87 -2.29 7.13
N PHE A 77 9.45 -1.10 7.44
CA PHE A 77 10.23 -0.05 8.07
C PHE A 77 10.72 -0.48 9.47
N GLN A 78 11.91 -0.03 9.86
CA GLN A 78 12.48 -0.22 11.19
C GLN A 78 12.58 1.14 11.90
N GLU A 79 12.55 1.16 13.22
CA GLU A 79 12.61 2.40 14.00
C GLU A 79 13.89 3.22 13.75
N SER A 80 14.98 2.55 13.39
CA SER A 80 16.26 3.18 13.02
C SER A 80 16.25 3.81 11.63
N ASP A 81 15.25 3.52 10.80
CA ASP A 81 15.18 4.02 9.44
C ASP A 81 14.71 5.48 9.40
N GLN A 82 15.18 6.22 8.40
CA GLN A 82 14.71 7.58 8.18
C GLN A 82 13.35 7.59 7.45
N ILE A 83 12.51 8.59 7.75
CA ILE A 83 11.14 8.70 7.20
C ILE A 83 11.09 8.61 5.67
N HIS A 84 12.11 9.11 4.96
CA HIS A 84 12.12 9.04 3.51
C HIS A 84 12.15 7.60 2.97
N LYS A 85 12.77 6.65 3.69
CA LYS A 85 12.75 5.22 3.31
C LYS A 85 11.33 4.65 3.38
N LEU A 86 10.56 5.05 4.39
CA LEU A 86 9.15 4.65 4.50
C LEU A 86 8.32 5.19 3.33
N ILE A 87 8.51 6.46 2.98
CA ILE A 87 7.84 7.10 1.84
C ILE A 87 8.24 6.38 0.53
N SER A 88 9.54 6.20 0.29
CA SER A 88 10.06 5.53 -0.92
C SER A 88 9.55 4.09 -1.06
N MET A 89 9.38 3.37 0.04
CA MET A 89 8.78 2.04 0.04
C MET A 89 7.35 2.07 -0.54
N TYR A 90 6.49 2.98 -0.07
CA TYR A 90 5.13 3.09 -0.59
C TYR A 90 5.05 3.68 -2.00
N GLN A 91 5.99 4.55 -2.39
CA GLN A 91 6.15 4.99 -3.79
C GLN A 91 6.44 3.79 -4.71
N SER A 92 7.36 2.93 -4.32
CA SER A 92 7.71 1.71 -5.08
C SER A 92 6.51 0.76 -5.21
N ILE A 93 5.69 0.63 -4.17
CA ILE A 93 4.45 -0.17 -4.21
C ILE A 93 3.47 0.42 -5.24
N ALA A 94 3.26 1.73 -5.25
CA ALA A 94 2.37 2.39 -6.22
C ALA A 94 2.84 2.16 -7.67
N GLN A 95 4.15 2.33 -7.92
CA GLN A 95 4.76 2.08 -9.22
C GLN A 95 4.60 0.62 -9.65
N LYS A 96 4.80 -0.33 -8.72
CA LYS A 96 4.62 -1.76 -8.98
C LYS A 96 3.18 -2.10 -9.35
N GLY A 97 2.19 -1.47 -8.69
CA GLY A 97 0.78 -1.60 -9.04
C GLY A 97 0.50 -1.19 -10.50
N ASN A 98 1.05 -0.06 -10.94
CA ASN A 98 0.93 0.39 -12.34
C ASN A 98 1.68 -0.54 -13.32
N GLN A 99 2.89 -1.02 -12.97
CA GLN A 99 3.67 -1.95 -13.80
C GLN A 99 2.90 -3.27 -14.03
N LEU A 100 2.27 -3.80 -12.99
CA LEU A 100 1.44 -5.00 -13.03
C LEU A 100 0.05 -4.78 -13.66
N LYS A 101 -0.27 -3.54 -14.05
CA LYS A 101 -1.59 -3.14 -14.53
C LYS A 101 -2.72 -3.54 -13.57
N ALA A 102 -2.44 -3.52 -12.27
CA ALA A 102 -3.43 -3.81 -11.24
C ALA A 102 -4.51 -2.74 -11.23
N LYS A 103 -5.77 -3.15 -11.14
CA LYS A 103 -6.92 -2.22 -11.01
C LYS A 103 -7.13 -1.79 -9.56
N ASP A 104 -6.78 -2.68 -8.63
CA ASP A 104 -6.86 -2.41 -7.20
C ASP A 104 -5.61 -2.90 -6.48
N ILE A 105 -5.24 -2.15 -5.44
CA ILE A 105 -4.21 -2.51 -4.48
C ILE A 105 -4.89 -2.67 -3.12
N SER A 106 -4.66 -3.83 -2.50
CA SER A 106 -5.02 -4.06 -1.10
C SER A 106 -3.72 -4.17 -0.31
N ILE A 107 -3.50 -3.25 0.63
CA ILE A 107 -2.25 -3.15 1.37
C ILE A 107 -2.47 -3.34 2.87
N MET A 108 -1.76 -4.29 3.45
CA MET A 108 -1.58 -4.43 4.87
C MET A 108 -0.30 -3.67 5.25
N PRO A 109 -0.43 -2.43 5.80
CA PRO A 109 0.73 -1.64 6.18
C PRO A 109 1.46 -2.30 7.34
N GLY A 110 2.74 -2.02 7.47
CA GLY A 110 3.52 -2.49 8.61
C GLY A 110 3.02 -1.89 9.93
N THR A 111 3.45 -2.50 11.02
CA THR A 111 3.10 -2.07 12.39
C THR A 111 4.16 -1.15 13.01
N VAL A 112 5.25 -0.88 12.32
CA VAL A 112 6.34 -0.01 12.77
C VAL A 112 6.25 1.32 12.05
N TYR A 113 6.30 2.39 12.80
CA TYR A 113 6.26 3.78 12.32
C TYR A 113 7.29 4.64 13.07
N PRO A 114 7.67 5.81 12.53
CA PRO A 114 8.67 6.67 13.14
C PRO A 114 8.30 7.12 14.55
N LYS A 115 9.30 7.36 15.39
CA LYS A 115 9.11 7.86 16.77
C LYS A 115 8.21 9.10 16.78
N GLY A 116 7.25 9.14 17.69
CA GLY A 116 6.27 10.23 17.81
C GLY A 116 5.13 10.21 16.77
N LYS A 117 5.06 9.18 15.94
CA LYS A 117 3.95 8.92 15.02
C LYS A 117 3.07 7.79 15.55
N CYS A 118 1.89 7.63 14.94
CA CYS A 118 0.93 6.59 15.32
C CYS A 118 0.38 5.89 14.07
N GLU A 119 -0.38 4.83 14.28
CA GLU A 119 -1.01 4.07 13.19
C GLU A 119 -1.87 4.95 12.26
N MET A 120 -2.63 5.90 12.82
CA MET A 120 -3.46 6.81 12.02
C MET A 120 -2.62 7.68 11.08
N TRP A 121 -1.46 8.15 11.55
CA TRP A 121 -0.51 8.87 10.71
C TRP A 121 0.04 7.97 9.59
N LEU A 122 0.33 6.70 9.88
CA LEU A 122 0.80 5.75 8.86
C LEU A 122 -0.27 5.55 7.78
N ILE A 123 -1.54 5.36 8.16
CA ILE A 123 -2.67 5.20 7.24
C ILE A 123 -2.83 6.45 6.35
N GLU A 124 -2.77 7.65 6.93
CA GLU A 124 -2.81 8.92 6.19
C GLU A 124 -1.65 9.00 5.17
N MET A 125 -0.44 8.67 5.61
CA MET A 125 0.75 8.71 4.77
C MET A 125 0.69 7.68 3.63
N VAL A 126 0.20 6.47 3.90
CA VAL A 126 -0.01 5.42 2.86
C VAL A 126 -0.98 5.92 1.80
N ALA A 127 -2.15 6.41 2.20
CA ALA A 127 -3.17 6.91 1.27
C ALA A 127 -2.62 8.07 0.41
N LYS A 128 -1.98 9.06 1.04
CA LYS A 128 -1.32 10.17 0.36
C LYS A 128 -0.29 9.70 -0.66
N THR A 129 0.62 8.82 -0.22
CA THR A 129 1.76 8.42 -1.05
C THR A 129 1.31 7.56 -2.23
N ILE A 130 0.38 6.64 -2.02
CA ILE A 130 -0.14 5.83 -3.13
C ILE A 130 -0.88 6.71 -4.14
N GLU A 131 -1.82 7.58 -3.71
CA GLU A 131 -2.55 8.47 -4.62
C GLU A 131 -1.61 9.36 -5.44
N SER A 132 -0.64 10.00 -4.79
CA SER A 132 0.30 10.90 -5.46
C SER A 132 1.29 10.20 -6.40
N ASN A 133 1.48 8.87 -6.31
CA ASN A 133 2.46 8.11 -7.08
C ASN A 133 1.84 7.10 -8.06
N VAL A 134 0.55 6.76 -7.96
CA VAL A 134 -0.15 6.08 -9.05
C VAL A 134 -0.44 7.02 -10.21
N TYR A 135 -0.44 8.34 -9.97
CA TYR A 135 -0.58 9.35 -11.01
C TYR A 135 0.61 9.31 -11.98
N ILE A 136 0.30 9.30 -13.27
CA ILE A 136 1.28 9.39 -14.36
C ILE A 136 1.02 10.70 -15.08
N PHE A 137 1.99 11.61 -15.05
CA PHE A 137 1.93 12.85 -15.82
C PHE A 137 2.08 12.51 -17.31
N SER A 138 1.06 12.79 -18.10
CA SER A 138 1.00 12.36 -19.51
C SER A 138 0.85 13.51 -20.50
N GLU A 139 0.68 14.75 -20.04
CA GLU A 139 0.31 15.85 -20.95
C GLU A 139 1.45 16.40 -21.79
N THR A 140 2.67 16.34 -21.28
CA THR A 140 3.87 16.72 -22.05
C THR A 140 4.58 15.53 -22.71
N CYS A 141 4.13 14.32 -22.44
CA CYS A 141 4.67 13.11 -23.06
C CYS A 141 3.82 12.75 -24.28
N ASN A 142 4.47 12.36 -25.39
CA ASN A 142 3.83 11.90 -26.61
C ASN A 142 2.64 10.97 -26.35
N LYS A 143 1.68 10.91 -27.27
CA LYS A 143 0.39 10.17 -27.24
C LYS A 143 0.43 8.70 -26.74
N THR A 144 1.60 8.16 -26.42
CA THR A 144 1.83 6.80 -25.91
C THR A 144 1.89 6.70 -24.39
N ALA A 145 1.70 7.80 -23.65
CA ALA A 145 1.77 7.78 -22.19
C ALA A 145 0.70 6.84 -21.60
N LYS A 146 1.16 5.84 -20.86
CA LYS A 146 0.29 4.84 -20.24
C LYS A 146 -0.56 5.49 -19.17
N LYS A 147 -1.89 5.35 -19.29
CA LYS A 147 -2.83 5.78 -18.24
C LYS A 147 -2.61 4.96 -16.97
N PRO A 148 -2.73 5.57 -15.76
CA PRO A 148 -2.65 4.83 -14.51
C PRO A 148 -3.72 3.73 -14.46
N SER A 149 -3.29 2.52 -14.10
CA SER A 149 -4.17 1.34 -14.04
C SER A 149 -4.89 1.25 -12.71
N VAL A 150 -4.21 1.62 -11.62
CA VAL A 150 -4.74 1.51 -10.26
C VAL A 150 -5.88 2.52 -10.05
N LYS A 151 -7.05 2.02 -9.64
CA LYS A 151 -8.26 2.81 -9.42
C LYS A 151 -8.81 2.70 -8.00
N LYS A 152 -8.37 1.69 -7.24
CA LYS A 152 -8.85 1.47 -5.88
C LYS A 152 -7.68 1.15 -4.95
N LEU A 153 -7.74 1.70 -3.74
CA LEU A 153 -6.83 1.39 -2.64
C LEU A 153 -7.64 0.90 -1.45
N ASN A 154 -7.34 -0.30 -0.98
CA ASN A 154 -7.87 -0.84 0.26
C ASN A 154 -6.73 -0.92 1.28
N ILE A 155 -6.81 -0.21 2.38
CA ILE A 155 -5.88 -0.31 3.49
C ILE A 155 -6.45 -1.33 4.47
N LEU A 156 -5.70 -2.39 4.70
CA LEU A 156 -6.11 -3.51 5.55
C LEU A 156 -5.49 -3.31 6.94
N VAL A 157 -6.32 -3.32 7.93
CA VAL A 157 -5.92 -3.19 9.34
C VAL A 157 -6.43 -4.42 10.10
N SER A 158 -5.89 -4.70 11.26
CA SER A 158 -6.34 -5.84 12.07
C SER A 158 -6.55 -5.43 13.52
N SER A 159 -7.62 -5.98 14.12
CA SER A 159 -7.91 -5.83 15.55
C SER A 159 -8.15 -4.38 16.01
N LEU A 160 -8.77 -3.56 15.18
CA LEU A 160 -9.19 -2.21 15.56
C LEU A 160 -10.52 -2.22 16.29
N THR A 161 -10.69 -1.32 17.27
CA THR A 161 -12.00 -1.02 17.81
C THR A 161 -12.89 -0.31 16.77
N LYS A 162 -14.22 -0.32 16.95
CA LYS A 162 -15.12 0.44 16.06
C LYS A 162 -14.76 1.93 15.99
N SER A 163 -14.37 2.53 17.12
CA SER A 163 -13.93 3.93 17.19
C SER A 163 -12.66 4.15 16.39
N ASP A 164 -11.67 3.28 16.54
CA ASP A 164 -10.39 3.42 15.85
C ASP A 164 -10.53 3.15 14.35
N LEU A 165 -11.43 2.28 13.94
CA LEU A 165 -11.75 2.09 12.53
C LEU A 165 -12.34 3.36 11.89
N ILE A 166 -13.15 4.12 12.62
CA ILE A 166 -13.65 5.43 12.15
C ILE A 166 -12.49 6.42 11.99
N LYS A 167 -11.60 6.50 12.98
CA LYS A 167 -10.39 7.35 12.91
C LYS A 167 -9.51 6.95 11.72
N ALA A 168 -9.30 5.66 11.50
CA ALA A 168 -8.53 5.12 10.39
C ALA A 168 -9.14 5.50 9.02
N LYS A 169 -10.46 5.39 8.89
CA LYS A 169 -11.18 5.84 7.67
C LYS A 169 -11.00 7.34 7.43
N ASN A 170 -11.05 8.16 8.48
CA ASN A 170 -10.86 9.61 8.36
C ASN A 170 -9.41 9.94 8.00
N ALA A 171 -8.43 9.26 8.59
CA ALA A 171 -7.02 9.40 8.25
C ALA A 171 -6.75 9.05 6.77
N ALA A 172 -7.32 7.95 6.29
CA ALA A 172 -7.20 7.56 4.89
C ALA A 172 -7.82 8.59 3.94
N LYS A 173 -9.01 9.12 4.26
CA LYS A 173 -9.66 10.18 3.47
C LYS A 173 -8.81 11.45 3.42
N LYS A 174 -8.23 11.86 4.56
CA LYS A 174 -7.35 13.03 4.64
C LYS A 174 -6.11 12.83 3.78
N GLY A 175 -5.43 11.69 3.92
CA GLY A 175 -4.25 11.37 3.10
C GLY A 175 -4.57 11.36 1.60
N TYR A 176 -5.69 10.77 1.23
CA TYR A 176 -6.19 10.76 -0.14
C TYR A 176 -6.38 12.18 -0.70
N ALA A 177 -7.08 13.06 0.02
CA ALA A 177 -7.31 14.44 -0.40
C ALA A 177 -5.99 15.24 -0.56
N ILE A 178 -5.01 15.00 0.33
CA ILE A 178 -3.67 15.59 0.19
C ILE A 178 -2.98 15.07 -1.09
N GLY A 179 -3.09 13.78 -1.38
CA GLY A 179 -2.55 13.17 -2.59
C GLY A 179 -3.16 13.76 -3.88
N GLU A 180 -4.49 13.97 -3.90
CA GLU A 180 -5.18 14.66 -4.99
C GLU A 180 -4.65 16.10 -5.19
N GLY A 181 -4.43 16.83 -4.09
CA GLY A 181 -3.84 18.17 -4.16
C GLY A 181 -2.42 18.17 -4.75
N VAL A 182 -1.59 17.19 -4.35
CA VAL A 182 -0.25 17.01 -4.93
C VAL A 182 -0.32 16.71 -6.44
N ASN A 183 -1.26 15.87 -6.87
CA ASN A 183 -1.44 15.55 -8.29
C ASN A 183 -1.93 16.77 -9.09
N SER A 184 -2.84 17.57 -8.50
CA SER A 184 -3.30 18.81 -9.12
C SER A 184 -2.16 19.83 -9.29
N ALA A 185 -1.25 19.93 -8.31
CA ALA A 185 -0.08 20.80 -8.41
C ALA A 185 0.93 20.34 -9.47
N LYS A 186 1.04 19.02 -9.74
CA LYS A 186 1.89 18.50 -10.83
C LYS A 186 1.32 18.81 -12.21
N TYR A 187 0.02 19.12 -12.30
CA TYR A 187 -0.66 19.43 -13.53
C TYR A 187 -0.52 20.91 -13.94
N LEU A 188 -0.30 21.80 -12.99
CA LEU A 188 -0.10 23.23 -13.21
C LEU A 188 1.32 23.54 -13.68
#